data_3e8a1a90b94f3cd733cc12f9e8e5fd51
#
_entry.id   3e8a1a90b94f3cd733cc12f9e8e5fd51
#
_cell.length_a   1.000
_cell.length_b   1.000
_cell.length_c   1.000
_cell.angle_alpha   90.00
_cell.angle_beta   90.00
_cell.angle_gamma   90.00
#
_symmetry.space_group_name_H-M   'P 1'
#
loop_
_entity.id
_entity.type
_entity.pdbx_description
1 polymer ?
#
loop_
_entity_poly.entity_id
_entity_poly.type
_entity_poly.pdbx_seq_one_letter_code
_entity_poly.pdbx_strand_id
1 'polypeptide(L)'
;MNIYLLRHGTAVEPGAPGIKTDAGRPLIPKGEERLRAAAAAMEKMELSFDAIISSPYLRAKQTAEIVARHFKLQKKLAFSDDLIPGGNPQALIRRLNGLKPAPENILLVGHEPYLSRLIALLSSGGTSAAIDMKKGSLCKLETEELEYGHCATLKWLLTPRQMELMN
;
A
#
# COMPACT_ATOMS: atom_id res chain seq x y z
N MET A 1 -7.29 -8.98 12.12
CA MET A 1 -7.18 -8.38 10.77
C MET A 1 -5.71 -8.19 10.42
N ASN A 2 -5.31 -8.59 9.20
CA ASN A 2 -4.00 -8.27 8.64
C ASN A 2 -4.12 -7.07 7.70
N ILE A 3 -3.27 -6.06 7.92
CA ILE A 3 -3.20 -4.86 7.09
C ILE A 3 -1.86 -4.88 6.36
N TYR A 4 -1.92 -4.96 5.05
CA TYR A 4 -0.75 -4.88 4.19
C TYR A 4 -0.66 -3.48 3.59
N LEU A 5 0.50 -2.85 3.69
CA LEU A 5 0.75 -1.50 3.16
C LEU A 5 1.80 -1.60 2.07
N LEU A 6 1.42 -1.25 0.85
CA LEU A 6 2.28 -1.27 -0.33
C LEU A 6 2.53 0.16 -0.79
N ARG A 7 3.79 0.60 -0.77
CA ARG A 7 4.15 1.86 -1.41
C ARG A 7 4.12 1.69 -2.92
N HIS A 8 3.57 2.68 -3.65
CA HIS A 8 3.59 2.67 -5.11
C HIS A 8 4.99 2.40 -5.69
N GLY A 9 5.06 1.81 -6.87
CA GLY A 9 6.30 1.53 -7.59
C GLY A 9 6.99 2.78 -8.11
N THR A 10 8.13 2.59 -8.79
CA THR A 10 8.88 3.70 -9.39
C THR A 10 8.08 4.36 -10.51
N ALA A 11 7.89 5.66 -10.39
CA ALA A 11 7.11 6.49 -11.30
C ALA A 11 7.99 7.53 -11.99
N VAL A 12 7.47 8.12 -13.07
CA VAL A 12 8.07 9.25 -13.76
C VAL A 12 8.33 10.37 -12.75
N GLU A 13 9.48 11.05 -12.87
CA GLU A 13 9.88 12.11 -11.95
C GLU A 13 8.94 13.34 -12.04
N PRO A 14 8.78 14.11 -10.94
CA PRO A 14 8.04 15.37 -10.96
C PRO A 14 8.63 16.34 -11.99
N GLY A 15 7.78 17.04 -12.74
CA GLY A 15 8.21 18.02 -13.74
C GLY A 15 8.70 17.44 -15.06
N ALA A 16 8.62 16.13 -15.28
CA ALA A 16 8.93 15.52 -16.55
C ALA A 16 8.01 16.04 -17.67
N PRO A 17 8.49 16.13 -18.94
CA PRO A 17 7.68 16.58 -20.07
C PRO A 17 6.35 15.81 -20.17
N GLY A 18 5.25 16.52 -20.39
CA GLY A 18 3.90 15.94 -20.50
C GLY A 18 3.22 15.65 -19.16
N ILE A 19 3.90 15.78 -18.02
CA ILE A 19 3.33 15.58 -16.70
C ILE A 19 2.84 16.91 -16.13
N LYS A 20 1.51 17.07 -16.05
CA LYS A 20 0.90 18.32 -15.60
C LYS A 20 0.74 18.43 -14.08
N THR A 21 0.55 17.29 -13.39
CA THR A 21 0.30 17.24 -11.94
C THR A 21 1.02 16.07 -11.30
N ASP A 22 1.32 16.15 -9.98
CA ASP A 22 1.87 15.02 -9.24
C ASP A 22 0.93 13.79 -9.25
N ALA A 23 -0.37 14.02 -9.19
CA ALA A 23 -1.37 12.95 -9.26
C ALA A 23 -1.35 12.18 -10.58
N GLY A 24 -0.98 12.84 -11.68
CA GLY A 24 -0.93 12.25 -13.02
C GLY A 24 0.37 11.54 -13.39
N ARG A 25 1.34 11.40 -12.49
CA ARG A 25 2.61 10.72 -12.76
C ARG A 25 2.43 9.20 -12.89
N PRO A 26 2.68 8.59 -14.06
CA PRO A 26 2.57 7.14 -14.24
C PRO A 26 3.79 6.40 -13.70
N LEU A 27 3.65 5.09 -13.52
CA LEU A 27 4.79 4.19 -13.33
C LEU A 27 5.70 4.21 -14.57
N ILE A 28 7.01 4.02 -14.35
CA ILE A 28 7.93 3.71 -15.46
C ILE A 28 7.92 2.19 -15.73
N PRO A 29 8.30 1.74 -16.96
CA PRO A 29 8.29 0.31 -17.31
C PRO A 29 9.02 -0.60 -16.32
N LYS A 30 10.21 -0.16 -15.85
CA LYS A 30 10.98 -0.89 -14.82
C LYS A 30 10.24 -0.95 -13.47
N GLY A 31 9.47 0.09 -13.15
CA GLY A 31 8.61 0.11 -11.94
C GLY A 31 7.50 -0.92 -12.01
N GLU A 32 6.86 -1.04 -13.18
CA GLU A 32 5.84 -2.07 -13.41
C GLU A 32 6.41 -3.49 -13.35
N GLU A 33 7.58 -3.73 -13.98
CA GLU A 33 8.26 -5.03 -13.95
C GLU A 33 8.54 -5.48 -12.51
N ARG A 34 9.12 -4.59 -11.69
CA ARG A 34 9.37 -4.86 -10.28
C ARG A 34 8.11 -5.14 -9.47
N LEU A 35 7.01 -4.47 -9.79
CA LEU A 35 5.73 -4.74 -9.13
C LEU A 35 5.13 -6.08 -9.53
N ARG A 36 5.31 -6.53 -10.78
CA ARG A 36 4.92 -7.89 -11.18
C ARG A 36 5.75 -8.94 -10.41
N ALA A 37 7.06 -8.73 -10.25
CA ALA A 37 7.90 -9.58 -9.43
C ALA A 37 7.47 -9.56 -7.95
N ALA A 38 7.13 -8.39 -7.40
CA ALA A 38 6.61 -8.26 -6.05
C ALA A 38 5.28 -9.02 -5.87
N ALA A 39 4.36 -8.94 -6.83
CA ALA A 39 3.11 -9.69 -6.79
C ALA A 39 3.33 -11.22 -6.82
N ALA A 40 4.28 -11.69 -7.63
CA ALA A 40 4.67 -13.11 -7.65
C ALA A 40 5.29 -13.55 -6.31
N ALA A 41 6.11 -12.71 -5.69
CA ALA A 41 6.66 -12.98 -4.36
C ALA A 41 5.56 -13.04 -3.29
N MET A 42 4.56 -12.12 -3.34
CA MET A 42 3.40 -12.17 -2.45
C MET A 42 2.64 -13.49 -2.58
N GLU A 43 2.47 -14.02 -3.81
CA GLU A 43 1.83 -15.31 -4.05
C GLU A 43 2.66 -16.47 -3.46
N LYS A 44 3.98 -16.47 -3.64
CA LYS A 44 4.87 -17.47 -3.03
C LYS A 44 4.88 -17.43 -1.49
N MET A 45 4.62 -16.24 -0.92
CA MET A 45 4.41 -16.06 0.53
C MET A 45 3.00 -16.48 0.98
N GLU A 46 2.19 -17.03 0.07
CA GLU A 46 0.80 -17.45 0.33
C GLU A 46 -0.08 -16.31 0.84
N LEU A 47 0.22 -15.05 0.46
CA LEU A 47 -0.62 -13.93 0.81
C LEU A 47 -1.94 -13.97 0.01
N SER A 48 -3.01 -13.61 0.68
CA SER A 48 -4.34 -13.44 0.08
C SER A 48 -4.97 -12.13 0.56
N PHE A 49 -5.83 -11.54 -0.27
CA PHE A 49 -6.47 -10.27 0.05
C PHE A 49 -7.98 -10.36 -0.17
N ASP A 50 -8.74 -9.87 0.81
CA ASP A 50 -10.21 -9.78 0.71
C ASP A 50 -10.64 -8.48 0.02
N ALA A 51 -9.82 -7.42 0.16
CA ALA A 51 -10.02 -6.12 -0.44
C ALA A 51 -8.68 -5.44 -0.75
N ILE A 52 -8.68 -4.60 -1.78
CA ILE A 52 -7.56 -3.72 -2.13
C ILE A 52 -8.10 -2.30 -2.17
N ILE A 53 -7.52 -1.39 -1.39
CA ILE A 53 -7.85 0.04 -1.43
C ILE A 53 -6.60 0.83 -1.79
N SER A 54 -6.70 1.68 -2.79
CA SER A 54 -5.58 2.47 -3.30
C SER A 54 -5.87 3.96 -3.30
N SER A 55 -4.81 4.75 -3.16
CA SER A 55 -4.83 6.14 -3.58
C SER A 55 -5.24 6.23 -5.07
N PRO A 56 -6.05 7.24 -5.46
CA PRO A 56 -6.41 7.47 -6.86
C PRO A 56 -5.26 8.03 -7.71
N TYR A 57 -4.14 8.46 -7.13
CA TYR A 57 -2.99 8.95 -7.88
C TYR A 57 -2.45 7.88 -8.82
N LEU A 58 -2.19 8.24 -10.07
CA LEU A 58 -1.96 7.30 -11.18
C LEU A 58 -0.94 6.21 -10.86
N ARG A 59 0.22 6.55 -10.27
CA ARG A 59 1.26 5.59 -9.88
C ARG A 59 0.80 4.56 -8.84
N ALA A 60 -0.04 4.98 -7.89
CA ALA A 60 -0.60 4.07 -6.88
C ALA A 60 -1.73 3.23 -7.47
N LYS A 61 -2.60 3.84 -8.26
CA LYS A 61 -3.65 3.15 -9.04
C LYS A 61 -3.05 2.04 -9.89
N GLN A 62 -2.04 2.33 -10.73
CA GLN A 62 -1.37 1.35 -11.57
C GLN A 62 -0.70 0.24 -10.74
N THR A 63 -0.08 0.59 -9.59
CA THR A 63 0.47 -0.39 -8.65
C THR A 63 -0.60 -1.35 -8.14
N ALA A 64 -1.74 -0.83 -7.68
CA ALA A 64 -2.85 -1.63 -7.19
C ALA A 64 -3.48 -2.49 -8.29
N GLU A 65 -3.61 -1.96 -9.51
CA GLU A 65 -4.13 -2.69 -10.67
C GLU A 65 -3.23 -3.87 -11.07
N ILE A 66 -1.90 -3.73 -10.98
CA ILE A 66 -0.95 -4.83 -11.23
C ILE A 66 -1.17 -5.97 -10.21
N VAL A 67 -1.23 -5.64 -8.92
CA VAL A 67 -1.47 -6.63 -7.87
C VAL A 67 -2.87 -7.24 -7.99
N ALA A 68 -3.91 -6.40 -8.17
CA ALA A 68 -5.28 -6.88 -8.34
C ALA A 68 -5.45 -7.83 -9.53
N ARG A 69 -4.74 -7.57 -10.64
CA ARG A 69 -4.74 -8.44 -11.81
C ARG A 69 -4.07 -9.78 -11.52
N HIS A 70 -2.92 -9.77 -10.85
CA HIS A 70 -2.18 -10.98 -10.47
C HIS A 70 -3.03 -11.90 -9.59
N PHE A 71 -3.69 -11.35 -8.58
CA PHE A 71 -4.56 -12.09 -7.64
C PHE A 71 -6.01 -12.28 -8.13
N LYS A 72 -6.36 -11.80 -9.34
CA LYS A 72 -7.73 -11.86 -9.92
C LYS A 72 -8.77 -11.13 -9.04
N LEU A 73 -8.36 -10.02 -8.43
CA LEU A 73 -9.13 -9.21 -7.48
C LEU A 73 -9.59 -7.85 -8.03
N GLN A 74 -9.67 -7.68 -9.36
CA GLN A 74 -10.03 -6.40 -9.97
C GLN A 74 -11.39 -5.87 -9.48
N LYS A 75 -12.34 -6.77 -9.20
CA LYS A 75 -13.68 -6.41 -8.66
C LYS A 75 -13.66 -6.01 -7.18
N LYS A 76 -12.56 -6.29 -6.48
CA LYS A 76 -12.34 -5.94 -5.07
C LYS A 76 -11.39 -4.75 -4.88
N LEU A 77 -11.00 -4.09 -5.97
CA LEU A 77 -10.19 -2.89 -5.96
C LEU A 77 -11.09 -1.65 -5.84
N ALA A 78 -10.83 -0.84 -4.84
CA ALA A 78 -11.47 0.45 -4.62
C ALA A 78 -10.42 1.57 -4.45
N PHE A 79 -10.86 2.82 -4.58
CA PHE A 79 -10.00 4.00 -4.41
C PHE A 79 -10.48 4.87 -3.25
N SER A 80 -9.52 5.54 -2.58
CA SER A 80 -9.80 6.45 -1.48
C SER A 80 -8.81 7.60 -1.45
N ASP A 81 -9.32 8.81 -1.33
CA ASP A 81 -8.52 10.02 -1.10
C ASP A 81 -7.86 10.01 0.28
N ASP A 82 -8.30 9.15 1.19
CA ASP A 82 -7.64 8.96 2.49
C ASP A 82 -6.22 8.35 2.38
N LEU A 83 -5.84 7.83 1.20
CA LEU A 83 -4.52 7.25 0.91
C LEU A 83 -3.62 8.13 0.03
N ILE A 84 -4.04 9.34 -0.35
CA ILE A 84 -3.16 10.29 -1.05
C ILE A 84 -2.02 10.76 -0.12
N PRO A 85 -0.97 11.44 -0.62
CA PRO A 85 0.18 11.86 0.21
C PRO A 85 -0.20 12.68 1.45
N GLY A 86 -1.26 13.48 1.39
CA GLY A 86 -1.84 14.24 2.51
C GLY A 86 -3.12 13.64 3.09
N GLY A 87 -3.35 12.34 2.94
CA GLY A 87 -4.57 11.66 3.37
C GLY A 87 -4.83 11.72 4.87
N ASN A 88 -6.04 11.33 5.27
CA ASN A 88 -6.49 11.40 6.66
C ASN A 88 -6.55 9.99 7.28
N PRO A 89 -5.64 9.65 8.24
CA PRO A 89 -5.61 8.32 8.84
C PRO A 89 -6.87 8.00 9.66
N GLN A 90 -7.49 8.97 10.33
CA GLN A 90 -8.75 8.75 11.03
C GLN A 90 -9.91 8.40 10.09
N ALA A 91 -10.00 9.09 8.94
CA ALA A 91 -11.00 8.81 7.93
C ALA A 91 -10.77 7.43 7.30
N LEU A 92 -9.50 7.08 7.02
CA LEU A 92 -9.13 5.75 6.54
C LEU A 92 -9.58 4.66 7.53
N ILE A 93 -9.24 4.79 8.81
CA ILE A 93 -9.61 3.81 9.86
C ILE A 93 -11.14 3.64 9.95
N ARG A 94 -11.91 4.75 9.98
CA ARG A 94 -13.38 4.69 9.96
C ARG A 94 -13.90 3.96 8.72
N ARG A 95 -13.32 4.23 7.56
CA ARG A 95 -13.67 3.56 6.31
C ARG A 95 -13.42 2.05 6.39
N LEU A 96 -12.25 1.64 6.87
CA LEU A 96 -11.89 0.21 7.02
C LEU A 96 -12.84 -0.51 7.96
N ASN A 97 -13.15 0.09 9.10
CA ASN A 97 -14.10 -0.46 10.10
C ASN A 97 -15.54 -0.52 9.58
N GLY A 98 -15.88 0.28 8.58
CA GLY A 98 -17.19 0.29 7.92
C GLY A 98 -17.36 -0.76 6.83
N LEU A 99 -16.32 -1.48 6.42
CA LEU A 99 -16.41 -2.48 5.36
C LEU A 99 -17.28 -3.68 5.80
N LYS A 100 -18.13 -4.14 4.88
CA LYS A 100 -19.02 -5.28 5.08
C LYS A 100 -18.92 -6.25 3.89
N PRO A 101 -18.59 -7.54 4.08
CA PRO A 101 -18.07 -8.11 5.33
C PRO A 101 -16.74 -7.49 5.73
N ALA A 102 -16.41 -7.54 7.03
CA ALA A 102 -15.12 -7.09 7.53
C ALA A 102 -14.00 -7.96 6.91
N PRO A 103 -12.98 -7.36 6.29
CA PRO A 103 -11.89 -8.12 5.68
C PRO A 103 -10.96 -8.70 6.76
N GLU A 104 -10.49 -9.93 6.56
CA GLU A 104 -9.40 -10.50 7.35
C GLU A 104 -8.04 -10.00 6.86
N ASN A 105 -7.89 -9.86 5.54
CA ASN A 105 -6.67 -9.43 4.88
C ASN A 105 -6.96 -8.27 3.92
N ILE A 106 -6.42 -7.09 4.20
CA ILE A 106 -6.60 -5.92 3.36
C ILE A 106 -5.27 -5.37 2.85
N LEU A 107 -5.21 -5.05 1.55
CA LEU A 107 -4.07 -4.37 0.94
C LEU A 107 -4.39 -2.89 0.75
N LEU A 108 -3.55 -2.02 1.32
CA LEU A 108 -3.60 -0.57 1.15
C LEU A 108 -2.42 -0.12 0.28
N VAL A 109 -2.70 0.62 -0.78
CA VAL A 109 -1.67 1.12 -1.69
C VAL A 109 -1.61 2.64 -1.62
N GLY A 110 -0.43 3.18 -1.29
CA GLY A 110 -0.30 4.61 -1.04
C GLY A 110 1.11 5.15 -1.26
N HIS A 111 1.43 6.20 -0.54
CA HIS A 111 2.59 7.07 -0.73
C HIS A 111 3.37 7.29 0.55
N GLU A 112 4.63 7.72 0.41
CA GLU A 112 5.39 8.33 1.48
C GLU A 112 5.16 9.87 1.50
N PRO A 113 5.22 10.49 2.69
CA PRO A 113 5.51 9.93 4.02
C PRO A 113 4.27 9.37 4.75
N TYR A 114 3.13 9.29 4.07
CA TYR A 114 1.85 8.88 4.70
C TYR A 114 1.91 7.45 5.25
N LEU A 115 2.42 6.48 4.46
CA LEU A 115 2.43 5.08 4.87
C LEU A 115 3.35 4.82 6.07
N SER A 116 4.57 5.38 6.08
CA SER A 116 5.47 5.24 7.23
C SER A 116 4.89 5.87 8.50
N ARG A 117 4.22 7.02 8.38
CA ARG A 117 3.52 7.65 9.50
C ARG A 117 2.33 6.82 10.00
N LEU A 118 1.58 6.20 9.09
CA LEU A 118 0.48 5.31 9.44
C LEU A 118 0.99 4.05 10.16
N ILE A 119 2.07 3.44 9.67
CA ILE A 119 2.73 2.31 10.35
C ILE A 119 3.16 2.72 11.76
N ALA A 120 3.86 3.85 11.90
CA ALA A 120 4.30 4.35 13.20
C ALA A 120 3.12 4.62 14.14
N LEU A 121 2.06 5.28 13.66
CA LEU A 121 0.85 5.56 14.42
C LEU A 121 0.21 4.28 14.97
N LEU A 122 0.00 3.29 14.11
CA LEU A 122 -0.69 2.05 14.48
C LEU A 122 0.18 1.14 15.35
N SER A 123 1.51 1.14 15.19
CA SER A 123 2.42 0.26 15.93
C SER A 123 2.99 0.87 17.21
N SER A 124 3.02 2.20 17.35
CA SER A 124 3.63 2.88 18.51
C SER A 124 2.77 4.01 19.08
N GLY A 125 1.66 4.36 18.46
CA GLY A 125 0.79 5.47 18.89
C GLY A 125 1.27 6.86 18.49
N GLY A 126 2.46 6.99 17.89
CA GLY A 126 3.05 8.24 17.42
C GLY A 126 3.45 8.19 15.95
N THR A 127 3.92 9.30 15.41
CA THR A 127 4.34 9.39 14.00
C THR A 127 5.85 9.61 13.83
N SER A 128 6.62 9.53 14.92
CA SER A 128 8.04 9.86 14.95
C SER A 128 8.99 8.68 14.68
N ALA A 129 8.47 7.44 14.60
CA ALA A 129 9.31 6.31 14.29
C ALA A 129 9.91 6.44 12.88
N ALA A 130 11.24 6.28 12.78
CA ALA A 130 11.94 6.31 11.51
C ALA A 130 11.75 4.98 10.76
N ILE A 131 10.92 5.00 9.72
CA ILE A 131 10.62 3.83 8.89
C ILE A 131 11.00 4.15 7.45
N ASP A 132 11.94 3.41 6.88
CA ASP A 132 12.33 3.53 5.46
C ASP A 132 11.50 2.58 4.60
N MET A 133 10.46 3.11 3.99
CA MET A 133 9.60 2.38 3.08
C MET A 133 9.91 2.76 1.63
N LYS A 134 10.79 2.01 0.97
CA LYS A 134 11.18 2.26 -0.44
C LYS A 134 10.02 2.07 -1.41
N LYS A 135 10.08 2.70 -2.60
CA LYS A 135 9.08 2.52 -3.68
C LYS A 135 8.91 1.04 -3.99
N GLY A 136 7.69 0.51 -3.87
CA GLY A 136 7.38 -0.92 -4.02
C GLY A 136 7.61 -1.78 -2.77
N SER A 137 7.97 -1.20 -1.61
CA SER A 137 8.05 -1.93 -0.34
C SER A 137 6.68 -2.34 0.16
N LEU A 138 6.61 -3.50 0.79
CA LEU A 138 5.43 -4.09 1.41
C LEU A 138 5.65 -4.25 2.91
N CYS A 139 4.70 -3.80 3.72
CA CYS A 139 4.68 -3.94 5.17
C CYS A 139 3.44 -4.73 5.60
N LYS A 140 3.56 -5.58 6.62
CA LYS A 140 2.44 -6.25 7.28
C LYS A 140 2.30 -5.76 8.71
N LEU A 141 1.10 -5.29 9.04
CA LEU A 141 0.62 -5.07 10.40
C LEU A 141 -0.46 -6.11 10.73
N GLU A 142 -0.57 -6.44 12.00
CA GLU A 142 -1.62 -7.33 12.53
C GLU A 142 -2.31 -6.65 13.69
N THR A 143 -3.63 -6.63 13.70
CA THR A 143 -4.46 -6.07 14.77
C THR A 143 -5.69 -6.93 15.02
N GLU A 144 -6.14 -7.00 16.27
CA GLU A 144 -7.43 -7.58 16.62
C GLU A 144 -8.55 -6.57 16.36
N GLU A 145 -8.36 -5.33 16.75
CA GLU A 145 -9.30 -4.23 16.57
C GLU A 145 -8.56 -3.01 16.02
N LEU A 146 -9.04 -2.44 14.92
CA LEU A 146 -8.39 -1.30 14.27
C LEU A 146 -8.89 0.01 14.86
N GLU A 147 -8.01 0.70 15.58
CA GLU A 147 -8.26 1.99 16.21
C GLU A 147 -7.24 3.04 15.80
N TYR A 148 -7.53 4.31 16.12
CA TYR A 148 -6.58 5.40 15.94
C TYR A 148 -5.58 5.44 17.09
N GLY A 149 -4.31 5.13 16.81
CA GLY A 149 -3.26 5.07 17.81
C GLY A 149 -2.61 3.68 17.83
N HIS A 150 -1.99 3.32 18.96
CA HIS A 150 -1.33 2.03 19.11
C HIS A 150 -2.36 0.90 19.22
N CYS A 151 -2.54 0.17 18.15
CA CYS A 151 -3.49 -0.95 18.08
C CYS A 151 -2.95 -2.15 17.28
N ALA A 152 -1.78 -2.03 16.64
CA ALA A 152 -1.29 -3.06 15.75
C ALA A 152 0.17 -3.46 16.03
N THR A 153 0.51 -4.68 15.70
CA THR A 153 1.89 -5.19 15.72
C THR A 153 2.49 -5.13 14.32
N LEU A 154 3.67 -4.51 14.17
CA LEU A 154 4.46 -4.61 12.94
C LEU A 154 5.08 -6.01 12.85
N LYS A 155 4.65 -6.80 11.87
CA LYS A 155 5.16 -8.17 11.68
C LYS A 155 6.43 -8.19 10.84
N TRP A 156 6.44 -7.47 9.72
CA TRP A 156 7.60 -7.33 8.84
C TRP A 156 7.42 -6.18 7.83
N LEU A 157 8.55 -5.74 7.28
CA LEU A 157 8.64 -4.81 6.16
C LEU A 157 9.66 -5.37 5.16
N LEU A 158 9.23 -5.58 3.92
CA LEU A 158 10.05 -6.11 2.83
C LEU A 158 10.31 -5.04 1.79
N THR A 159 11.56 -4.94 1.37
CA THR A 159 11.97 -4.10 0.24
C THR A 159 11.69 -4.82 -1.09
N PRO A 160 11.58 -4.10 -2.22
CA PRO A 160 11.45 -4.72 -3.53
C PRO A 160 12.56 -5.74 -3.83
N ARG A 161 13.81 -5.42 -3.43
CA ARG A 161 14.94 -6.31 -3.64
C ARG A 161 14.79 -7.64 -2.89
N GLN A 162 14.29 -7.59 -1.64
CA GLN A 162 14.02 -8.82 -0.89
C GLN A 162 12.93 -9.67 -1.55
N MET A 163 11.87 -9.03 -2.05
CA MET A 163 10.81 -9.73 -2.78
C MET A 163 11.30 -10.28 -4.13
N GLU A 164 12.16 -9.56 -4.86
CA GLU A 164 12.79 -10.06 -6.10
C GLU A 164 13.61 -11.34 -5.84
N LEU A 165 14.27 -11.47 -4.69
CA LEU A 165 15.05 -12.64 -4.31
C LEU A 165 14.20 -13.89 -3.94
N MET A 166 12.90 -13.72 -3.75
CA MET A 166 11.96 -14.81 -3.46
C MET A 166 11.44 -15.49 -4.74
N ASN A 167 11.70 -14.90 -5.93
CA ASN A 167 11.31 -15.42 -7.25
C ASN A 167 12.45 -16.24 -7.87
#